data_eb7a996ad575459865bd5fce6699a7d7
#
_entry.id   eb7a996ad575459865bd5fce6699a7d7
#
_cell.length_a   1.000
_cell.length_b   1.000
_cell.length_c   1.000
_cell.angle_alpha   90.00
_cell.angle_beta   90.00
_cell.angle_gamma   90.00
#
_symmetry.space_group_name_H-M   'P 1'
#
loop_
_entity.id
_entity.type
_entity.pdbx_description
1 polymer ?
#
loop_
_entity_poly.entity_id
_entity_poly.type
_entity_poly.pdbx_seq_one_letter_code
_entity_poly.pdbx_strand_id
1 'polypeptide(L)'
;MKKYKITDIIEDEFGCEGRPEGEEPMVTILLVDDTGKQRSIRMADKLAYEKKLDIGAEMELPEEEIMTLNGKEYKVKKLLGKGKGGYSYLVTDGEKEYVLKQIHHEPCSYYQFDNKLEAEKRDYKRLMEIGITMPKLLDIDETQERILKEYIPGDTVYQQVEKDALPEICLQQVKEMCTKLYTAHTNIDYFPTNFILWQNVLYYVDY
;
A
#
# COMPACT_ATOMS: atom_id res chain seq x y z
N MET A 1 -4.75 25.13 -4.89
CA MET A 1 -3.61 24.74 -4.05
C MET A 1 -4.10 24.72 -2.60
N LYS A 2 -3.80 23.68 -1.86
CA LYS A 2 -4.15 23.54 -0.44
C LYS A 2 -2.86 23.48 0.40
N LYS A 3 -2.87 24.09 1.58
CA LYS A 3 -1.74 24.06 2.51
C LYS A 3 -1.75 22.80 3.34
N TYR A 4 -0.58 22.21 3.48
CA TYR A 4 -0.33 21.05 4.32
C TYR A 4 0.82 21.34 5.25
N LYS A 5 0.77 20.81 6.45
CA LYS A 5 1.88 20.85 7.41
C LYS A 5 2.66 19.52 7.30
N ILE A 6 3.98 19.61 7.26
CA ILE A 6 4.87 18.45 7.29
C ILE A 6 4.84 17.86 8.71
N THR A 7 4.46 16.59 8.80
CA THR A 7 4.41 15.86 10.07
C THR A 7 5.61 14.95 10.27
N ASP A 8 6.19 14.46 9.17
CA ASP A 8 7.37 13.60 9.21
C ASP A 8 8.10 13.60 7.86
N ILE A 9 9.40 13.27 7.88
CA ILE A 9 10.26 13.09 6.70
C ILE A 9 11.01 11.77 6.89
N ILE A 10 10.70 10.79 6.05
CA ILE A 10 11.20 9.44 6.14
C ILE A 10 12.21 9.22 5.02
N GLU A 11 13.46 8.90 5.39
CA GLU A 11 14.49 8.50 4.44
C GLU A 11 14.30 7.05 4.02
N ASP A 12 14.74 6.71 2.79
CA ASP A 12 14.74 5.33 2.34
C ASP A 12 15.77 4.51 3.13
N GLU A 13 15.34 3.38 3.67
CA GLU A 13 16.23 2.44 4.38
C GLU A 13 16.92 1.50 3.38
N PHE A 14 18.25 1.52 3.36
CA PHE A 14 19.08 0.66 2.49
C PHE A 14 19.73 -0.53 3.22
N GLY A 15 19.37 -0.77 4.48
CA GLY A 15 19.97 -1.84 5.29
C GLY A 15 21.48 -1.64 5.55
N CYS A 16 22.18 -2.71 5.90
CA CYS A 16 23.60 -2.66 6.24
C CYS A 16 24.53 -2.49 5.00
N GLU A 17 24.02 -2.69 3.80
CA GLU A 17 24.80 -2.61 2.55
C GLU A 17 24.91 -1.18 2.00
N GLY A 18 24.14 -0.25 2.59
CA GLY A 18 24.08 1.13 2.13
C GLY A 18 23.33 1.32 0.80
N ARG A 19 23.32 2.55 0.31
CA ARG A 19 22.65 2.89 -0.94
C ARG A 19 23.49 2.40 -2.13
N PRO A 20 22.85 1.82 -3.18
CA PRO A 20 23.52 1.46 -4.43
C PRO A 20 24.20 2.67 -5.08
N GLU A 21 25.36 2.44 -5.68
CA GLU A 21 26.08 3.50 -6.40
C GLU A 21 25.23 4.05 -7.55
N GLY A 22 25.10 5.38 -7.61
CA GLY A 22 24.37 6.09 -8.66
C GLY A 22 22.89 6.33 -8.38
N GLU A 23 22.34 5.82 -7.27
CA GLU A 23 20.95 6.14 -6.90
C GLU A 23 20.85 7.47 -6.15
N GLU A 24 19.88 8.29 -6.58
CA GLU A 24 19.58 9.57 -5.91
C GLU A 24 18.89 9.30 -4.57
N PRO A 25 19.34 9.96 -3.47
CA PRO A 25 18.62 9.91 -2.18
C PRO A 25 17.19 10.40 -2.33
N MET A 26 16.24 9.62 -1.85
CA MET A 26 14.83 9.99 -1.85
C MET A 26 14.30 10.06 -0.42
N VAL A 27 13.35 10.93 -0.20
CA VAL A 27 12.60 11.04 1.06
C VAL A 27 11.10 10.97 0.80
N THR A 28 10.38 10.38 1.73
CA THR A 28 8.91 10.41 1.78
C THR A 28 8.49 11.41 2.85
N ILE A 29 7.79 12.47 2.42
CA ILE A 29 7.30 13.53 3.29
C ILE A 29 5.84 13.23 3.64
N LEU A 30 5.54 13.09 4.93
CA LEU A 30 4.19 12.94 5.44
C LEU A 30 3.60 14.31 5.75
N LEU A 31 2.36 14.50 5.32
CA LEU A 31 1.67 15.76 5.32
C LEU A 31 0.29 15.62 5.94
N VAL A 32 -0.16 16.66 6.62
CA VAL A 32 -1.52 16.78 7.15
C VAL A 32 -2.11 18.15 6.81
N ASP A 33 -3.37 18.17 6.41
CA ASP A 33 -4.08 19.44 6.20
C ASP A 33 -4.83 19.90 7.46
N ASP A 34 -5.47 21.05 7.39
CA ASP A 34 -6.27 21.65 8.46
C ASP A 34 -7.49 20.82 8.89
N THR A 35 -7.92 19.87 8.05
CA THR A 35 -9.01 18.94 8.35
C THR A 35 -8.53 17.62 8.97
N GLY A 36 -7.21 17.43 9.10
CA GLY A 36 -6.61 16.18 9.55
C GLY A 36 -6.42 15.14 8.43
N LYS A 37 -6.72 15.48 7.18
CA LYS A 37 -6.49 14.59 6.04
C LYS A 37 -5.00 14.45 5.80
N GLN A 38 -4.52 13.21 5.83
CA GLN A 38 -3.13 12.87 5.58
C GLN A 38 -2.85 12.66 4.09
N ARG A 39 -1.64 13.01 3.70
CA ARG A 39 -1.10 12.81 2.36
C ARG A 39 0.41 12.52 2.46
N SER A 40 0.96 11.83 1.48
CA SER A 40 2.41 11.66 1.35
C SER A 40 2.88 12.07 -0.03
N ILE A 41 4.08 12.58 -0.10
CA ILE A 41 4.79 12.84 -1.35
C ILE A 41 6.19 12.26 -1.26
N ARG A 42 6.73 11.80 -2.38
CA ARG A 42 8.11 11.34 -2.49
C ARG A 42 8.89 12.27 -3.39
N MET A 43 10.07 12.67 -2.97
CA MET A 43 10.96 13.53 -3.77
C MET A 43 12.42 13.25 -3.45
N ALA A 44 13.32 13.76 -4.31
CA ALA A 44 14.75 13.73 -4.03
C ALA A 44 15.06 14.49 -2.74
N ASP A 45 15.89 13.91 -1.86
CA ASP A 45 16.32 14.53 -0.61
C ASP A 45 16.97 15.90 -0.85
N LYS A 46 17.81 16.01 -1.87
CA LYS A 46 18.40 17.29 -2.30
C LYS A 46 17.34 18.35 -2.59
N LEU A 47 16.23 17.98 -3.24
CA LEU A 47 15.15 18.92 -3.54
C LEU A 47 14.39 19.33 -2.29
N ALA A 48 14.18 18.42 -1.34
CA ALA A 48 13.58 18.71 -0.04
C ALA A 48 14.45 19.71 0.74
N TYR A 49 15.77 19.50 0.75
CA TYR A 49 16.74 20.40 1.37
C TYR A 49 16.76 21.80 0.71
N GLU A 50 16.83 21.86 -0.64
CA GLU A 50 16.78 23.13 -1.38
C GLU A 50 15.51 23.93 -1.10
N LYS A 51 14.38 23.25 -0.95
CA LYS A 51 13.09 23.86 -0.58
C LYS A 51 12.95 24.15 0.90
N LYS A 52 13.95 23.81 1.73
CA LYS A 52 13.95 23.98 3.18
C LYS A 52 12.72 23.34 3.83
N LEU A 53 12.37 22.15 3.36
CA LEU A 53 11.27 21.38 3.94
C LEU A 53 11.77 20.72 5.22
N ASP A 54 11.05 20.95 6.32
CA ASP A 54 11.36 20.39 7.63
C ASP A 54 10.06 20.06 8.37
N ILE A 55 10.14 19.24 9.40
CA ILE A 55 8.98 18.89 10.22
C ILE A 55 8.40 20.19 10.81
N GLY A 56 7.09 20.37 10.61
CA GLY A 56 6.38 21.57 11.00
C GLY A 56 6.29 22.66 9.95
N ALA A 57 7.06 22.59 8.85
CA ALA A 57 6.94 23.52 7.73
C ALA A 57 5.62 23.33 6.96
N GLU A 58 5.20 24.38 6.26
CA GLU A 58 4.03 24.35 5.39
C GLU A 58 4.45 24.12 3.93
N MET A 59 3.63 23.37 3.21
CA MET A 59 3.79 23.10 1.79
C MET A 59 2.44 23.22 1.08
N GLU A 60 2.43 23.80 -0.12
CA GLU A 60 1.24 23.89 -0.95
C GLU A 60 1.23 22.78 -2.00
N LEU A 61 0.15 22.00 -2.05
CA LEU A 61 -0.08 20.96 -3.05
C LEU A 61 -1.41 21.19 -3.78
N PRO A 62 -1.60 20.60 -4.97
CA PRO A 62 -2.91 20.53 -5.59
C PRO A 62 -3.93 19.97 -4.62
N GLU A 63 -5.13 20.50 -4.60
CA GLU A 63 -6.21 20.09 -3.69
C GLU A 63 -6.57 18.62 -3.84
N GLU A 64 -6.54 18.13 -5.06
CA GLU A 64 -6.77 16.72 -5.38
C GLU A 64 -5.51 16.11 -6.01
N GLU A 65 -5.19 14.91 -5.57
CA GLU A 65 -4.18 14.07 -6.20
C GLU A 65 -4.90 13.07 -7.10
N ILE A 66 -4.52 13.03 -8.38
CA ILE A 66 -5.12 12.15 -9.38
C ILE A 66 -4.07 11.14 -9.81
N MET A 67 -4.46 9.88 -9.81
CA MET A 67 -3.70 8.80 -10.42
C MET A 67 -4.46 8.26 -11.62
N THR A 68 -3.76 7.97 -12.71
CA THR A 68 -4.37 7.37 -13.90
C THR A 68 -4.07 5.86 -13.94
N LEU A 69 -4.98 5.09 -14.53
CA LEU A 69 -4.78 3.68 -14.83
C LEU A 69 -5.50 3.39 -16.15
N ASN A 70 -4.76 2.95 -17.16
CA ASN A 70 -5.28 2.70 -18.51
C ASN A 70 -6.14 3.85 -19.06
N GLY A 71 -5.72 5.11 -18.81
CA GLY A 71 -6.43 6.32 -19.26
C GLY A 71 -7.64 6.73 -18.42
N LYS A 72 -8.01 5.96 -17.39
CA LYS A 72 -9.04 6.34 -16.41
C LYS A 72 -8.41 7.06 -15.22
N GLU A 73 -9.03 8.15 -14.77
CA GLU A 73 -8.59 8.95 -13.63
C GLU A 73 -9.24 8.48 -12.34
N TYR A 74 -8.44 8.47 -11.27
CA TYR A 74 -8.85 8.13 -9.90
C TYR A 74 -8.33 9.20 -8.95
N LYS A 75 -9.22 9.74 -8.11
CA LYS A 75 -8.84 10.69 -7.05
C LYS A 75 -8.29 9.92 -5.86
N VAL A 76 -7.10 10.29 -5.42
CA VAL A 76 -6.47 9.71 -4.23
C VAL A 76 -7.14 10.26 -2.98
N LYS A 77 -7.64 9.38 -2.12
CA LYS A 77 -8.20 9.73 -0.81
C LYS A 77 -7.15 9.71 0.30
N LYS A 78 -6.38 8.61 0.38
CA LYS A 78 -5.30 8.43 1.35
C LYS A 78 -4.35 7.32 0.94
N LEU A 79 -3.15 7.34 1.49
CA LEU A 79 -2.24 6.20 1.49
C LEU A 79 -2.75 5.15 2.52
N LEU A 80 -2.87 3.90 2.09
CA LEU A 80 -3.26 2.78 2.95
C LEU A 80 -2.03 2.07 3.55
N GLY A 81 -0.97 1.94 2.76
CA GLY A 81 0.26 1.29 3.19
C GLY A 81 1.42 1.47 2.21
N LYS A 82 2.62 1.29 2.74
CA LYS A 82 3.87 1.17 1.99
C LYS A 82 4.44 -0.21 2.28
N GLY A 83 4.53 -1.03 1.26
CA GLY A 83 5.14 -2.35 1.32
C GLY A 83 6.39 -2.45 0.43
N LYS A 84 7.09 -3.58 0.48
CA LYS A 84 8.25 -3.87 -0.38
C LYS A 84 7.89 -3.90 -1.87
N GLY A 85 6.64 -4.22 -2.19
CA GLY A 85 6.14 -4.30 -3.57
C GLY A 85 5.67 -2.96 -4.13
N GLY A 86 5.19 -2.05 -3.29
CA GLY A 86 4.57 -0.80 -3.77
C GLY A 86 3.90 0.02 -2.69
N TYR A 87 3.29 1.10 -3.15
CA TYR A 87 2.43 1.97 -2.35
C TYR A 87 0.96 1.66 -2.67
N SER A 88 0.15 1.41 -1.68
CA SER A 88 -1.28 1.16 -1.83
C SER A 88 -2.10 2.37 -1.40
N TYR A 89 -2.92 2.87 -2.31
CA TYR A 89 -3.75 4.06 -2.11
C TYR A 89 -5.22 3.70 -2.13
N LEU A 90 -6.00 4.27 -1.21
CA LEU A 90 -7.44 4.35 -1.35
C LEU A 90 -7.75 5.43 -2.39
N VAL A 91 -8.42 5.04 -3.46
CA VAL A 91 -8.79 5.93 -4.56
C VAL A 91 -10.29 5.84 -4.86
N THR A 92 -10.82 6.84 -5.59
CA THR A 92 -12.21 6.83 -6.05
C THR A 92 -12.32 7.34 -7.48
N ASP A 93 -13.25 6.81 -8.24
CA ASP A 93 -13.68 7.33 -9.54
C ASP A 93 -14.87 8.29 -9.43
N GLY A 94 -15.27 8.63 -8.20
CA GLY A 94 -16.42 9.48 -7.89
C GLY A 94 -17.66 8.68 -7.48
N GLU A 95 -17.78 7.42 -7.88
CA GLU A 95 -18.91 6.54 -7.54
C GLU A 95 -18.53 5.50 -6.51
N LYS A 96 -17.35 4.88 -6.66
CA LYS A 96 -16.87 3.78 -5.81
C LYS A 96 -15.46 4.03 -5.34
N GLU A 97 -15.09 3.26 -4.33
CA GLU A 97 -13.74 3.22 -3.77
C GLU A 97 -13.00 1.96 -4.22
N TYR A 98 -11.70 2.12 -4.41
CA TYR A 98 -10.79 1.07 -4.88
C TYR A 98 -9.47 1.17 -4.15
N VAL A 99 -8.68 0.11 -4.20
CA VAL A 99 -7.26 0.14 -3.86
C VAL A 99 -6.45 0.19 -5.15
N LEU A 100 -5.65 1.23 -5.31
CA LEU A 100 -4.69 1.36 -6.39
C LEU A 100 -3.28 1.18 -5.83
N LYS A 101 -2.62 0.09 -6.23
CA LYS A 101 -1.24 -0.21 -5.85
C LYS A 101 -0.30 0.30 -6.95
N GLN A 102 0.61 1.20 -6.60
CA GLN A 102 1.70 1.65 -7.45
C GLN A 102 2.93 0.82 -7.10
N ILE A 103 3.43 0.04 -8.04
CA ILE A 103 4.70 -0.65 -7.88
C ILE A 103 5.83 0.39 -7.81
N HIS A 104 6.81 0.17 -6.98
CA HIS A 104 8.04 0.98 -6.92
C HIS A 104 9.28 0.10 -7.09
N HIS A 105 10.36 0.71 -7.58
CA HIS A 105 11.65 0.05 -7.77
C HIS A 105 12.69 0.54 -6.76
N GLU A 106 12.22 0.98 -5.59
CA GLU A 106 13.12 1.34 -4.50
C GLU A 106 14.00 0.15 -4.14
N PRO A 107 15.30 0.36 -3.90
CA PRO A 107 16.21 -0.70 -3.51
C PRO A 107 15.74 -1.39 -2.23
N CYS A 108 15.78 -2.70 -2.23
CA CYS A 108 15.54 -3.49 -1.04
C CYS A 108 16.69 -4.48 -0.90
N SER A 109 17.45 -4.38 0.20
CA SER A 109 18.64 -5.19 0.44
C SER A 109 18.37 -6.70 0.55
N TYR A 110 17.10 -7.10 0.70
CA TYR A 110 16.73 -8.50 0.94
C TYR A 110 16.05 -9.20 -0.24
N TYR A 111 15.63 -8.46 -1.26
CA TYR A 111 14.93 -9.04 -2.42
C TYR A 111 15.29 -8.30 -3.71
N GLN A 112 15.84 -9.05 -4.67
CA GLN A 112 15.89 -8.65 -6.07
C GLN A 112 14.69 -9.27 -6.77
N PHE A 113 13.71 -8.45 -7.16
CA PHE A 113 12.62 -8.88 -8.02
C PHE A 113 12.96 -8.50 -9.45
N ASP A 114 13.03 -9.46 -10.36
CA ASP A 114 13.22 -9.18 -11.78
C ASP A 114 12.04 -8.39 -12.36
N ASN A 115 10.81 -8.76 -11.98
CA ASN A 115 9.58 -8.05 -12.35
C ASN A 115 8.54 -8.16 -11.23
N LYS A 116 8.40 -7.09 -10.44
CA LYS A 116 7.49 -7.04 -9.30
C LYS A 116 6.02 -7.17 -9.72
N LEU A 117 5.62 -6.56 -10.85
CA LEU A 117 4.25 -6.62 -11.35
C LEU A 117 3.87 -8.06 -11.73
N GLU A 118 4.74 -8.77 -12.44
CA GLU A 118 4.51 -10.17 -12.79
C GLU A 118 4.50 -11.09 -11.56
N ALA A 119 5.32 -10.80 -10.55
CA ALA A 119 5.30 -11.52 -9.28
C ALA A 119 3.93 -11.36 -8.57
N GLU A 120 3.41 -10.14 -8.48
CA GLU A 120 2.09 -9.84 -7.91
C GLU A 120 0.97 -10.56 -8.68
N LYS A 121 0.98 -10.51 -10.02
CA LYS A 121 0.00 -11.21 -10.87
C LYS A 121 0.02 -12.72 -10.64
N ARG A 122 1.21 -13.32 -10.60
CA ARG A 122 1.41 -14.75 -10.38
C ARG A 122 0.93 -15.16 -8.98
N ASP A 123 1.28 -14.40 -7.95
CA ASP A 123 0.91 -14.71 -6.58
C ASP A 123 -0.59 -14.54 -6.36
N TYR A 124 -1.21 -13.50 -6.93
CA TYR A 124 -2.65 -13.32 -6.90
C TYR A 124 -3.38 -14.53 -7.53
N LYS A 125 -2.97 -14.94 -8.75
CA LYS A 125 -3.55 -16.09 -9.43
C LYS A 125 -3.40 -17.36 -8.60
N ARG A 126 -2.21 -17.63 -8.09
CA ARG A 126 -1.91 -18.82 -7.27
C ARG A 126 -2.80 -18.88 -6.02
N LEU A 127 -2.94 -17.78 -5.29
CA LEU A 127 -3.74 -17.75 -4.08
C LEU A 127 -5.25 -17.88 -4.38
N MET A 128 -5.73 -17.30 -5.48
CA MET A 128 -7.10 -17.48 -5.94
C MET A 128 -7.41 -18.94 -6.28
N GLU A 129 -6.50 -19.64 -6.97
CA GLU A 129 -6.64 -21.06 -7.32
C GLU A 129 -6.69 -21.97 -6.09
N ILE A 130 -5.97 -21.62 -5.01
CA ILE A 130 -6.02 -22.30 -3.71
C ILE A 130 -7.34 -22.02 -2.97
N GLY A 131 -8.06 -20.97 -3.37
CA GLY A 131 -9.31 -20.56 -2.75
C GLY A 131 -9.09 -19.70 -1.50
N ILE A 132 -8.04 -18.89 -1.48
CA ILE A 132 -7.84 -17.82 -0.49
C ILE A 132 -8.77 -16.66 -0.84
N THR A 133 -9.52 -16.18 0.14
CA THR A 133 -10.42 -15.04 -0.04
C THR A 133 -9.60 -13.75 -0.09
N MET A 134 -9.65 -13.07 -1.23
CA MET A 134 -8.93 -11.82 -1.49
C MET A 134 -9.81 -10.79 -2.19
N PRO A 135 -9.47 -9.49 -2.13
CA PRO A 135 -10.09 -8.47 -2.98
C PRO A 135 -9.97 -8.85 -4.46
N LYS A 136 -11.00 -8.57 -5.25
CA LYS A 136 -10.93 -8.82 -6.70
C LYS A 136 -9.89 -7.90 -7.34
N LEU A 137 -9.05 -8.48 -8.20
CA LEU A 137 -8.20 -7.74 -9.10
C LEU A 137 -9.10 -7.25 -10.25
N LEU A 138 -9.17 -5.93 -10.46
CA LEU A 138 -10.09 -5.30 -11.39
C LEU A 138 -9.41 -4.89 -12.69
N ASP A 139 -8.18 -4.35 -12.60
CA ASP A 139 -7.45 -3.88 -13.78
C ASP A 139 -5.95 -3.77 -13.48
N ILE A 140 -5.11 -3.80 -14.52
CA ILE A 140 -3.66 -3.67 -14.45
C ILE A 140 -3.18 -2.75 -15.57
N ASP A 141 -2.42 -1.73 -15.21
CA ASP A 141 -1.66 -0.90 -16.15
C ASP A 141 -0.20 -1.31 -16.12
N GLU A 142 0.22 -2.04 -17.15
CA GLU A 142 1.59 -2.55 -17.26
C GLU A 142 2.61 -1.43 -17.54
N THR A 143 2.18 -0.36 -18.21
CA THR A 143 3.04 0.77 -18.54
C THR A 143 3.39 1.62 -17.33
N GLN A 144 2.39 1.87 -16.48
CA GLN A 144 2.58 2.64 -15.25
C GLN A 144 2.85 1.76 -14.03
N GLU A 145 2.87 0.44 -14.22
CA GLU A 145 3.06 -0.56 -13.16
C GLU A 145 2.07 -0.35 -12.00
N ARG A 146 0.78 -0.27 -12.34
CA ARG A 146 -0.32 -0.06 -11.39
C ARG A 146 -1.30 -1.21 -11.41
N ILE A 147 -1.82 -1.54 -10.23
CA ILE A 147 -2.83 -2.59 -10.04
C ILE A 147 -4.03 -1.96 -9.34
N LEU A 148 -5.23 -2.18 -9.90
CA LEU A 148 -6.48 -1.78 -9.29
C LEU A 148 -7.16 -3.01 -8.67
N LYS A 149 -7.46 -2.93 -7.38
CA LYS A 149 -8.17 -3.96 -6.62
C LYS A 149 -9.45 -3.41 -6.02
N GLU A 150 -10.39 -4.29 -5.74
CA GLU A 150 -11.56 -4.00 -4.92
C GLU A 150 -11.11 -3.47 -3.54
N TYR A 151 -11.77 -2.43 -3.05
CA TYR A 151 -11.56 -1.98 -1.67
C TYR A 151 -12.46 -2.77 -0.73
N ILE A 152 -11.88 -3.39 0.28
CA ILE A 152 -12.61 -4.04 1.37
C ILE A 152 -12.68 -3.05 2.53
N PRO A 153 -13.86 -2.49 2.84
CA PRO A 153 -13.99 -1.54 3.93
C PRO A 153 -13.90 -2.26 5.29
N GLY A 154 -13.36 -1.56 6.29
CA GLY A 154 -13.28 -2.07 7.65
C GLY A 154 -11.90 -1.91 8.27
N ASP A 155 -11.82 -2.27 9.53
CA ASP A 155 -10.57 -2.30 10.29
C ASP A 155 -9.75 -3.55 9.93
N THR A 156 -8.44 -3.39 9.88
CA THR A 156 -7.54 -4.55 9.83
C THR A 156 -7.67 -5.38 11.11
N VAL A 157 -7.28 -6.65 11.04
CA VAL A 157 -7.19 -7.51 12.22
C VAL A 157 -6.26 -6.89 13.28
N TYR A 158 -5.19 -6.21 12.86
CA TYR A 158 -4.32 -5.47 13.77
C TYR A 158 -5.09 -4.42 14.57
N GLN A 159 -5.86 -3.56 13.89
CA GLN A 159 -6.67 -2.52 14.53
C GLN A 159 -7.77 -3.10 15.44
N GLN A 160 -8.32 -4.25 15.10
CA GLN A 160 -9.31 -4.93 15.96
C GLN A 160 -8.66 -5.50 17.23
N VAL A 161 -7.42 -6.01 17.13
CA VAL A 161 -6.64 -6.46 18.29
C VAL A 161 -6.30 -5.29 19.21
N GLU A 162 -5.88 -4.15 18.65
CA GLU A 162 -5.61 -2.93 19.45
C GLU A 162 -6.83 -2.43 20.22
N LYS A 163 -8.04 -2.65 19.68
CA LYS A 163 -9.32 -2.28 20.31
C LYS A 163 -9.89 -3.35 21.25
N ASP A 164 -9.17 -4.47 21.45
CA ASP A 164 -9.66 -5.66 22.16
C ASP A 164 -11.00 -6.17 21.62
N ALA A 165 -11.18 -6.10 20.30
CA ALA A 165 -12.45 -6.37 19.63
C ALA A 165 -12.33 -7.44 18.52
N LEU A 166 -11.31 -8.34 18.59
CA LEU A 166 -11.09 -9.37 17.58
C LEU A 166 -12.17 -10.46 17.65
N PRO A 167 -13.03 -10.62 16.63
CA PRO A 167 -14.03 -11.67 16.60
C PRO A 167 -13.41 -13.06 16.47
N GLU A 168 -13.94 -14.05 17.17
CA GLU A 168 -13.45 -15.44 17.15
C GLU A 168 -13.45 -16.05 15.73
N ILE A 169 -14.38 -15.63 14.88
CA ILE A 169 -14.47 -16.07 13.48
C ILE A 169 -13.20 -15.77 12.68
N CYS A 170 -12.43 -14.72 13.04
CA CYS A 170 -11.14 -14.43 12.42
C CYS A 170 -10.17 -15.59 12.59
N LEU A 171 -10.04 -16.10 13.82
CA LEU A 171 -9.14 -17.22 14.13
C LEU A 171 -9.55 -18.51 13.41
N GLN A 172 -10.86 -18.76 13.32
CA GLN A 172 -11.38 -19.90 12.58
C GLN A 172 -11.00 -19.81 11.08
N GLN A 173 -11.27 -18.68 10.44
CA GLN A 173 -11.00 -18.50 9.01
C GLN A 173 -9.49 -18.46 8.69
N VAL A 174 -8.65 -17.92 9.57
CA VAL A 174 -7.18 -18.04 9.43
C VAL A 174 -6.75 -19.51 9.46
N LYS A 175 -7.27 -20.34 10.37
CA LYS A 175 -6.98 -21.78 10.40
C LYS A 175 -7.40 -22.49 9.11
N GLU A 176 -8.56 -22.14 8.55
CA GLU A 176 -9.01 -22.65 7.26
C GLU A 176 -8.06 -22.26 6.12
N MET A 177 -7.61 -20.99 6.08
CA MET A 177 -6.60 -20.51 5.13
C MET A 177 -5.28 -21.28 5.28
N CYS A 178 -4.79 -21.43 6.52
CA CYS A 178 -3.57 -22.21 6.80
C CYS A 178 -3.68 -23.65 6.27
N THR A 179 -4.82 -24.30 6.45
CA THR A 179 -5.03 -25.67 5.95
C THR A 179 -4.93 -25.75 4.43
N LYS A 180 -5.57 -24.81 3.72
CA LYS A 180 -5.51 -24.71 2.25
C LYS A 180 -4.08 -24.47 1.77
N LEU A 181 -3.38 -23.52 2.38
CA LEU A 181 -2.00 -23.14 2.04
C LEU A 181 -1.02 -24.29 2.29
N TYR A 182 -1.17 -24.98 3.43
CA TYR A 182 -0.35 -26.15 3.77
C TYR A 182 -0.53 -27.28 2.74
N THR A 183 -1.78 -27.59 2.36
CA THR A 183 -2.09 -28.59 1.34
C THR A 183 -1.50 -28.24 -0.03
N ALA A 184 -1.43 -26.95 -0.34
CA ALA A 184 -0.85 -26.43 -1.58
C ALA A 184 0.68 -26.21 -1.51
N HIS A 185 1.34 -26.60 -0.41
CA HIS A 185 2.78 -26.41 -0.18
C HIS A 185 3.22 -24.95 -0.39
N THR A 186 2.43 -24.00 0.07
CA THR A 186 2.70 -22.56 -0.05
C THR A 186 2.35 -21.81 1.23
N ASN A 187 2.67 -20.53 1.26
CA ASN A 187 2.46 -19.67 2.43
C ASN A 187 2.09 -18.25 2.02
N ILE A 188 1.62 -17.46 2.98
CA ILE A 188 1.36 -16.02 2.88
C ILE A 188 2.01 -15.30 4.05
N ASP A 189 2.04 -13.96 4.00
CA ASP A 189 2.45 -13.15 5.13
C ASP A 189 1.28 -12.99 6.12
N TYR A 190 1.42 -13.59 7.31
CA TYR A 190 0.39 -13.61 8.36
C TYR A 190 0.40 -12.35 9.24
N PHE A 191 1.01 -11.26 8.81
CA PHE A 191 0.91 -10.02 9.58
C PHE A 191 -0.56 -9.59 9.73
N PRO A 192 -1.04 -9.25 10.94
CA PRO A 192 -2.44 -8.90 11.17
C PRO A 192 -2.93 -7.69 10.36
N THR A 193 -2.02 -6.84 9.88
CA THR A 193 -2.32 -5.72 8.97
C THR A 193 -2.77 -6.20 7.59
N ASN A 194 -2.44 -7.44 7.20
CA ASN A 194 -2.76 -8.02 5.89
C ASN A 194 -4.14 -8.68 5.86
N PHE A 195 -4.95 -8.51 6.90
CA PHE A 195 -6.27 -9.13 6.98
C PHE A 195 -7.33 -8.10 7.37
N ILE A 196 -8.48 -8.17 6.70
CA ILE A 196 -9.69 -7.38 7.02
C ILE A 196 -10.87 -8.31 7.14
N LEU A 197 -11.61 -8.21 8.27
CA LEU A 197 -12.90 -8.87 8.42
C LEU A 197 -14.02 -7.94 7.93
N TRP A 198 -14.73 -8.36 6.88
CA TRP A 198 -15.88 -7.63 6.35
C TRP A 198 -17.08 -8.56 6.18
N GLN A 199 -18.23 -8.21 6.78
CA GLN A 199 -19.46 -9.00 6.74
C GLN A 199 -19.24 -10.49 7.12
N ASN A 200 -18.47 -10.72 8.18
CA ASN A 200 -18.10 -12.07 8.67
C ASN A 200 -17.21 -12.89 7.70
N VAL A 201 -16.62 -12.27 6.69
CA VAL A 201 -15.66 -12.88 5.77
C VAL A 201 -14.29 -12.24 5.99
N LEU A 202 -13.27 -13.07 6.19
CA LEU A 202 -11.89 -12.62 6.37
C LEU A 202 -11.20 -12.58 4.99
N TYR A 203 -10.76 -11.40 4.62
CA TYR A 203 -10.01 -11.16 3.39
C TYR A 203 -8.52 -11.04 3.69
N TYR A 204 -7.70 -11.70 2.89
CA TYR A 204 -6.26 -11.43 2.81
C TYR A 204 -6.04 -10.29 1.81
N VAL A 205 -5.60 -9.15 2.28
CA VAL A 205 -5.57 -7.92 1.46
C VAL A 205 -4.19 -7.55 0.93
N ASP A 206 -3.13 -7.79 1.69
CA ASP A 206 -1.73 -7.48 1.34
C ASP A 206 -1.61 -6.13 0.58
N TYR A 207 -1.95 -5.06 1.32
CA TYR A 207 -1.92 -3.69 0.79
C TYR A 207 -0.53 -3.08 0.86
#